data_77afb3c3d4420f60a61497db489a3a42
#
_entry.id   77afb3c3d4420f60a61497db489a3a42
#
_cell.length_a   1.000
_cell.length_b   1.000
_cell.length_c   1.000
_cell.angle_alpha   90.00
_cell.angle_beta   90.00
_cell.angle_gamma   90.00
#
_symmetry.space_group_name_H-M   'P 1'
#
loop_
_entity.id
_entity.type
_entity.pdbx_description
1 polymer ?
#
loop_
_entity_poly.entity_id
_entity_poly.type
_entity_poly.pdbx_seq_one_letter_code
_entity_poly.pdbx_strand_id
1 'polypeptide(L)'
;MSEISQDGTVELDLSGLKCPLPALRTRKALRALAPGSRLAVTATDPLAGIDIPNVVREEGAALEALERHGPVARFLIRRGADRPNAQA
;
A
#
# COMPACT_ATOMS: atom_id res chain seq x y z
N MET A 1 2.52 11.21 -4.81
CA MET A 1 3.01 11.98 -3.65
C MET A 1 2.54 11.39 -2.37
N SER A 2 3.37 11.45 -1.37
CA SER A 2 3.07 10.88 -0.06
C SER A 2 2.90 11.99 0.96
N GLU A 3 1.91 11.84 1.82
CA GLU A 3 1.67 12.78 2.91
C GLU A 3 1.52 11.99 4.19
N ILE A 4 1.86 12.63 5.31
CA ILE A 4 1.69 12.03 6.62
C ILE A 4 0.47 12.64 7.25
N SER A 5 -0.54 11.81 7.57
CA SER A 5 -1.72 12.29 8.25
C SER A 5 -1.45 12.42 9.75
N GLN A 6 -2.42 12.98 10.46
CA GLN A 6 -2.23 13.32 11.87
C GLN A 6 -1.92 12.12 12.75
N ASP A 7 -2.39 10.94 12.36
CA ASP A 7 -2.14 9.72 13.13
C ASP A 7 -0.87 9.00 12.70
N GLY A 8 -0.05 9.64 11.87
CA GLY A 8 1.19 9.03 11.39
C GLY A 8 1.04 8.15 10.15
N THR A 9 -0.17 8.04 9.61
CA THR A 9 -0.37 7.27 8.39
C THR A 9 0.13 8.05 7.18
N VAL A 10 0.92 7.40 6.34
CA VAL A 10 1.41 8.02 5.10
C VAL A 10 0.37 7.82 4.02
N GLU A 11 0.00 8.90 3.34
CA GLU A 11 -0.97 8.87 2.25
C GLU A 11 -0.24 8.77 0.92
N LEU A 12 -0.64 7.83 0.10
CA LEU A 12 -0.06 7.63 -1.23
C LEU A 12 -1.19 7.63 -2.25
N ASP A 13 -1.22 8.69 -3.07
CA ASP A 13 -2.27 8.84 -4.07
C ASP A 13 -1.75 8.36 -5.42
N LEU A 14 -2.28 7.23 -5.86
CA LEU A 14 -1.93 6.61 -7.13
C LEU A 14 -3.08 6.71 -8.14
N SER A 15 -4.00 7.64 -7.91
CA SER A 15 -5.11 7.86 -8.83
C SER A 15 -4.60 8.14 -10.24
N GLY A 16 -5.24 7.52 -11.22
CA GLY A 16 -4.86 7.70 -12.61
C GLY A 16 -3.73 6.80 -13.10
N LEU A 17 -3.00 6.17 -12.20
CA LEU A 17 -1.94 5.25 -12.60
C LEU A 17 -2.53 3.91 -12.96
N LYS A 18 -1.94 3.25 -13.96
CA LYS A 18 -2.40 1.97 -14.45
C LYS A 18 -1.41 0.88 -14.14
N CYS A 19 -1.92 -0.35 -14.05
CA CYS A 19 -1.11 -1.53 -13.85
C CYS A 19 0.09 -1.51 -14.81
N PRO A 20 1.30 -1.80 -14.35
CA PRO A 20 1.64 -2.29 -13.00
C PRO A 20 2.08 -1.19 -12.03
N LEU A 21 1.89 0.09 -12.36
CA LEU A 21 2.44 1.18 -11.56
C LEU A 21 1.91 1.23 -10.14
N PRO A 22 0.60 1.02 -9.88
CA PRO A 22 0.13 1.05 -8.50
C PRO A 22 0.84 0.03 -7.62
N ALA A 23 1.04 -1.17 -8.13
CA ALA A 23 1.74 -2.21 -7.36
C ALA A 23 3.19 -1.83 -7.11
N LEU A 24 3.87 -1.34 -8.13
CA LEU A 24 5.29 -0.98 -8.00
C LEU A 24 5.48 0.18 -7.02
N ARG A 25 4.62 1.19 -7.09
CA ARG A 25 4.70 2.34 -6.20
C ARG A 25 4.37 1.95 -4.77
N THR A 26 3.39 1.08 -4.57
CA THR A 26 3.04 0.60 -3.25
C THR A 26 4.19 -0.19 -2.63
N ARG A 27 4.83 -1.05 -3.42
CA ARG A 27 5.97 -1.82 -2.94
C ARG A 27 7.10 -0.91 -2.50
N LYS A 28 7.41 0.09 -3.31
CA LYS A 28 8.47 1.03 -2.99
C LYS A 28 8.16 1.81 -1.71
N ALA A 29 6.91 2.26 -1.57
CA ALA A 29 6.49 3.00 -0.38
C ALA A 29 6.59 2.15 0.87
N LEU A 30 6.15 0.89 0.79
CA LEU A 30 6.21 -0.01 1.94
C LEU A 30 7.64 -0.22 2.40
N ARG A 31 8.56 -0.36 1.45
CA ARG A 31 9.97 -0.58 1.81
C ARG A 31 10.62 0.63 2.43
N ALA A 32 10.07 1.82 2.17
CA ALA A 32 10.60 3.05 2.74
C ALA A 32 10.03 3.36 4.11
N LEU A 33 8.97 2.67 4.54
CA LEU A 33 8.35 2.93 5.83
C LEU A 33 9.07 2.21 6.95
N ALA A 34 9.00 2.80 8.14
CA ALA A 34 9.46 2.12 9.35
C ALA A 34 8.50 0.97 9.69
N PRO A 35 9.01 -0.09 10.32
CA PRO A 35 8.15 -1.20 10.74
C PRO A 35 7.01 -0.70 11.62
N GLY A 36 5.82 -1.22 11.41
CA GLY A 36 4.62 -0.84 12.16
C GLY A 36 3.91 0.38 11.65
N SER A 37 4.48 1.09 10.69
CA SER A 37 3.84 2.27 10.11
C SER A 37 2.70 1.86 9.20
N ARG A 38 1.78 2.79 8.98
CA ARG A 38 0.63 2.57 8.11
C ARG A 38 0.76 3.38 6.83
N LEU A 39 0.25 2.77 5.75
CA LEU A 39 0.22 3.37 4.43
C LEU A 39 -1.20 3.30 3.91
N ALA A 40 -1.76 4.44 3.53
CA ALA A 40 -3.07 4.49 2.91
C ALA A 40 -2.87 4.76 1.43
N VAL A 41 -3.24 3.81 0.59
CA VAL A 41 -3.07 3.89 -0.86
C VAL A 41 -4.41 4.12 -1.51
N THR A 42 -4.49 5.14 -2.35
CA THR A 42 -5.67 5.40 -3.16
C THR A 42 -5.34 5.06 -4.61
N ALA A 43 -6.18 4.26 -5.25
CA ALA A 43 -5.94 3.85 -6.63
C ALA A 43 -7.26 3.80 -7.39
N THR A 44 -7.18 4.02 -8.70
CA THR A 44 -8.36 3.97 -9.57
C THR A 44 -8.25 2.88 -10.63
N ASP A 45 -7.12 2.21 -10.73
CA ASP A 45 -6.97 1.11 -11.69
C ASP A 45 -7.78 -0.10 -11.23
N PRO A 46 -8.61 -0.69 -12.10
CA PRO A 46 -9.42 -1.85 -11.70
C PRO A 46 -8.60 -3.03 -11.21
N LEU A 47 -7.36 -3.18 -11.68
CA LEU A 47 -6.52 -4.30 -11.28
C LEU A 47 -5.82 -4.07 -9.93
N ALA A 48 -5.89 -2.84 -9.40
CA ALA A 48 -5.28 -2.57 -8.10
C ALA A 48 -5.85 -3.44 -7.00
N GLY A 49 -7.13 -3.79 -7.09
CA GLY A 49 -7.77 -4.65 -6.10
C GLY A 49 -7.20 -6.06 -6.05
N ILE A 50 -6.46 -6.45 -7.08
CA ILE A 50 -5.76 -7.73 -7.11
C ILE A 50 -4.28 -7.52 -6.82
N ASP A 51 -3.67 -6.54 -7.48
CA ASP A 51 -2.24 -6.37 -7.44
C ASP A 51 -1.74 -5.84 -6.11
N ILE A 52 -2.46 -4.90 -5.50
CA ILE A 52 -1.99 -4.31 -4.24
C ILE A 52 -2.05 -5.32 -3.11
N PRO A 53 -3.13 -6.09 -2.92
CA PRO A 53 -3.10 -7.14 -1.90
C PRO A 53 -1.98 -8.16 -2.11
N ASN A 54 -1.63 -8.46 -3.37
CA ASN A 54 -0.51 -9.35 -3.64
C ASN A 54 0.81 -8.76 -3.16
N VAL A 55 1.04 -7.47 -3.43
CA VAL A 55 2.23 -6.77 -2.95
C VAL A 55 2.27 -6.77 -1.43
N VAL A 56 1.13 -6.49 -0.79
CA VAL A 56 1.05 -6.47 0.67
C VAL A 56 1.52 -7.81 1.23
N ARG A 57 1.04 -8.90 0.65
CA ARG A 57 1.41 -10.23 1.12
C ARG A 57 2.89 -10.51 0.86
N GLU A 58 3.38 -10.16 -0.32
CA GLU A 58 4.77 -10.41 -0.68
C GLU A 58 5.73 -9.62 0.20
N GLU A 59 5.35 -8.44 0.61
CA GLU A 59 6.21 -7.61 1.45
C GLU A 59 6.06 -7.90 2.94
N GLY A 60 5.23 -8.88 3.30
CA GLY A 60 5.03 -9.22 4.71
C GLY A 60 4.24 -8.18 5.47
N ALA A 61 3.49 -7.35 4.78
CA ALA A 61 2.64 -6.35 5.41
C ALA A 61 1.24 -6.92 5.63
N ALA A 62 0.37 -6.13 6.25
CA ALA A 62 -1.01 -6.51 6.53
C ALA A 62 -1.96 -5.52 5.90
N LEU A 63 -2.95 -6.02 5.20
CA LEU A 63 -4.03 -5.18 4.68
C LEU A 63 -5.09 -5.08 5.76
N GLU A 64 -5.22 -3.89 6.34
CA GLU A 64 -6.14 -3.69 7.46
C GLU A 64 -7.53 -3.31 7.02
N ALA A 65 -7.66 -2.63 5.89
CA ALA A 65 -8.96 -2.23 5.38
C ALA A 65 -8.89 -1.99 3.88
N LEU A 66 -10.01 -2.21 3.22
CA LEU A 66 -10.17 -1.88 1.81
C LEU A 66 -11.55 -1.28 1.65
N GLU A 67 -11.59 -0.04 1.17
CA GLU A 67 -12.83 0.67 0.93
C GLU A 67 -12.94 0.99 -0.55
N ARG A 68 -14.15 0.90 -1.07
CA ARG A 68 -14.41 1.23 -2.47
C ARG A 68 -15.49 2.28 -2.56
N HIS A 69 -15.25 3.28 -3.40
CA HIS A 69 -16.20 4.35 -3.68
C HIS A 69 -16.20 4.57 -5.18
N GLY A 70 -17.09 3.85 -5.89
CA GLY A 70 -17.10 3.87 -7.34
C GLY A 70 -15.80 3.31 -7.88
N PRO A 71 -15.12 4.01 -8.77
CA PRO A 71 -13.86 3.53 -9.34
C PRO A 71 -12.66 3.69 -8.40
N VAL A 72 -12.84 4.33 -7.25
CA VAL A 72 -11.75 4.61 -6.34
C VAL A 72 -11.67 3.51 -5.29
N ALA A 73 -10.49 2.97 -5.08
CA ALA A 73 -10.23 2.02 -4.01
C ALA A 73 -9.19 2.62 -3.06
N ARG A 74 -9.42 2.46 -1.77
CA ARG A 74 -8.50 2.93 -0.74
C ARG A 74 -8.09 1.74 0.10
N PHE A 75 -6.79 1.52 0.18
CA PHE A 75 -6.20 0.39 0.89
C PHE A 75 -5.47 0.91 2.11
N LEU A 76 -5.81 0.40 3.28
CA LEU A 76 -5.08 0.73 4.49
C LEU A 76 -4.17 -0.43 4.84
N ILE A 77 -2.87 -0.17 4.81
CA ILE A 77 -1.84 -1.21 4.91
C ILE A 77 -0.95 -0.88 6.10
N ARG A 78 -0.66 -1.89 6.90
CA ARG A 78 0.31 -1.77 7.97
C ARG A 78 1.58 -2.49 7.55
N ARG A 79 2.72 -1.79 7.61
CA ARG A 79 4.00 -2.44 7.36
C ARG A 79 4.30 -3.36 8.52
N GLY A 80 4.66 -4.59 8.20
CA GLY A 80 4.97 -5.56 9.24
C GLY A 80 6.26 -5.23 9.97
N ALA A 81 6.56 -6.05 10.97
CA ALA A 81 7.81 -5.94 11.68
C ALA A 81 8.97 -6.19 10.71
N ASP A 82 10.16 -5.73 11.12
CA ASP A 82 11.34 -5.89 10.29
C ASP A 82 11.51 -7.37 9.94
N ARG A 83 11.69 -7.68 8.65
CA ARG A 83 11.74 -9.06 8.19
C ARG A 83 13.13 -9.60 8.39
N PRO A 84 13.20 -10.71 9.04
CA PRO A 84 14.48 -11.37 9.14
C PRO A 84 14.95 -11.88 7.80
N ASN A 85 14.65 -12.00 7.18
CA ASN A 85 14.82 -12.55 6.14
C ASN A 85 14.71 -12.83 5.38
N ALA A 86 14.84 -12.71 5.41
CA ALA A 86 14.60 -12.95 4.80
C ALA A 86 14.52 -13.60 4.37
N GLN A 87 14.61 -13.88 4.70
CA GLN A 87 14.63 -14.47 4.37
C GLN A 87 14.73 -14.78 4.00
N ALA A 88 14.91 -14.81 4.35
CA ALA A 88 15.06 -15.09 3.96
C ALA A 88 15.13 -15.27 3.70
#